data_0733c11b60e13c560059a6ffb3ef6e31
#
_entry.id   0733c11b60e13c560059a6ffb3ef6e31
#
_cell.length_a   1.000
_cell.length_b   1.000
_cell.length_c   1.000
_cell.angle_alpha   90.00
_cell.angle_beta   90.00
_cell.angle_gamma   90.00
#
_symmetry.space_group_name_H-M   'P 1'
#
loop_
_entity.id
_entity.type
_entity.pdbx_description
1 polymer ?
#
loop_
_entity_poly.entity_id
_entity_poly.type
_entity_poly.pdbx_seq_one_letter_code
_entity_poly.pdbx_strand_id
1 'polypeptide(L)'
;ILYHLYEGGGVRIDGPSILMRKQVGPSTSFVTNYYVDMISSASIDVITTASPYSEERTQWSVGMDYLRGNTTMSVAYTTSTESDFDAKTYSFAVSQDMFGDLTTLTLSYALGDDTVGRSDDPLFERDADRQQYGVGLTQILTRNLIATLNYQVVTDEGFLNNPYRTVRYADPTVPRGFSFEPELYPNTRTSNALGVRMKYFLPYRAALEAEYRYFTDTWDIEAHTASISYTQPWGDFVFTGKYRYHDQTG
;
A
#
# COMPACT_ATOMS: atom_id res chain seq x y z
N ILE A 1 -11.58 17.45 -3.87
CA ILE A 1 -11.77 17.25 -2.42
C ILE A 1 -12.71 16.07 -2.24
N LEU A 2 -12.33 15.14 -1.40
CA LEU A 2 -13.09 13.96 -1.04
C LEU A 2 -13.11 13.85 0.49
N TYR A 3 -14.22 13.41 1.06
CA TYR A 3 -14.29 12.89 2.42
C TYR A 3 -14.53 11.38 2.34
N HIS A 4 -13.68 10.60 2.96
CA HIS A 4 -13.81 9.15 2.96
C HIS A 4 -14.29 8.66 4.33
N LEU A 5 -14.97 7.54 4.33
CA LEU A 5 -15.43 6.82 5.51
C LEU A 5 -15.29 5.33 5.25
N TYR A 6 -14.58 4.64 6.14
CA TYR A 6 -14.55 3.19 6.22
C TYR A 6 -15.02 2.75 7.60
N GLU A 7 -15.89 1.74 7.66
CA GLU A 7 -16.34 1.12 8.89
C GLU A 7 -16.41 -0.40 8.68
N GLY A 8 -15.64 -1.15 9.47
CA GLY A 8 -15.60 -2.60 9.37
C GLY A 8 -14.57 -3.22 10.30
N GLY A 9 -14.83 -4.47 10.77
CA GLY A 9 -13.90 -5.21 11.63
C GLY A 9 -13.63 -4.55 12.99
N GLY A 10 -14.54 -3.69 13.49
CA GLY A 10 -14.34 -2.93 14.74
C GLY A 10 -13.42 -1.72 14.58
N VAL A 11 -13.08 -1.33 13.36
CA VAL A 11 -12.29 -0.14 13.05
C VAL A 11 -13.15 0.82 12.25
N ARG A 12 -13.11 2.10 12.61
CA ARG A 12 -13.65 3.21 11.83
C ARG A 12 -12.51 4.14 11.44
N ILE A 13 -12.44 4.49 10.16
CA ILE A 13 -11.47 5.43 9.61
C ILE A 13 -12.24 6.45 8.78
N ASP A 14 -12.07 7.73 9.07
CA ASP A 14 -12.67 8.79 8.28
C ASP A 14 -11.77 10.02 8.20
N GLY A 15 -11.94 10.84 7.16
CA GLY A 15 -11.18 12.07 7.03
C GLY A 15 -11.26 12.72 5.66
N PRO A 16 -10.74 13.94 5.53
CA PRO A 16 -10.66 14.66 4.27
C PRO A 16 -9.45 14.24 3.45
N SER A 17 -9.62 14.28 2.13
CA SER A 17 -8.55 14.18 1.15
C SER A 17 -8.64 15.33 0.14
N ILE A 18 -7.51 15.99 -0.11
CA ILE A 18 -7.40 17.09 -1.06
C ILE A 18 -6.30 16.76 -2.04
N LEU A 19 -6.67 16.54 -3.29
CA LEU A 19 -5.73 16.34 -4.40
C LEU A 19 -5.78 17.58 -5.30
N MET A 20 -4.61 18.15 -5.58
CA MET A 20 -4.44 19.22 -6.57
C MET A 20 -3.41 18.77 -7.60
N ARG A 21 -3.74 18.96 -8.88
CA ARG A 21 -2.82 18.73 -9.99
C ARG A 21 -2.82 19.97 -10.88
N LYS A 22 -1.63 20.42 -11.26
CA LYS A 22 -1.44 21.54 -12.17
C LYS A 22 -0.43 21.20 -13.25
N GLN A 23 -0.84 21.29 -14.49
CA GLN A 23 0.06 21.24 -15.64
C GLN A 23 0.75 22.58 -15.83
N VAL A 24 2.06 22.56 -16.05
CA VAL A 24 2.91 23.72 -16.33
C VAL A 24 3.64 23.45 -17.64
N GLY A 25 3.24 24.17 -18.68
CA GLY A 25 3.70 23.92 -20.04
C GLY A 25 3.16 22.58 -20.60
N PRO A 26 3.72 22.13 -21.74
CA PRO A 26 3.23 20.91 -22.41
C PRO A 26 3.72 19.59 -21.79
N SER A 27 4.78 19.65 -20.97
CA SER A 27 5.53 18.43 -20.58
C SER A 27 5.60 18.21 -19.07
N THR A 28 5.19 19.17 -18.24
CA THR A 28 5.39 19.09 -16.80
C THR A 28 4.05 19.17 -16.07
N SER A 29 3.83 18.32 -15.08
CA SER A 29 2.68 18.33 -14.19
C SER A 29 3.14 18.25 -12.74
N PHE A 30 2.63 19.12 -11.89
CA PHE A 30 2.82 19.06 -10.44
C PHE A 30 1.57 18.47 -9.78
N VAL A 31 1.78 17.65 -8.78
CA VAL A 31 0.71 17.08 -7.97
C VAL A 31 1.02 17.28 -6.50
N THR A 32 0.01 17.63 -5.72
CA THR A 32 0.08 17.60 -4.26
C THR A 32 -1.17 16.95 -3.70
N ASN A 33 -0.98 16.17 -2.65
CA ASN A 33 -2.05 15.51 -1.93
C ASN A 33 -1.89 15.78 -0.43
N TYR A 34 -2.99 16.13 0.21
CA TYR A 34 -3.13 16.19 1.65
C TYR A 34 -4.25 15.22 2.05
N TYR A 35 -3.97 14.36 3.00
CA TYR A 35 -4.85 13.27 3.40
C TYR A 35 -4.80 13.10 4.91
N VAL A 36 -5.97 13.00 5.53
CA VAL A 36 -6.10 12.77 6.97
C VAL A 36 -6.96 11.54 7.20
N ASP A 37 -6.51 10.64 8.05
CA ASP A 37 -7.28 9.55 8.60
C ASP A 37 -7.47 9.78 10.10
N MET A 38 -8.70 9.90 10.53
CA MET A 38 -9.07 9.77 11.94
C MET A 38 -9.46 8.32 12.19
N ILE A 39 -8.61 7.60 12.93
CA ILE A 39 -8.72 6.16 13.14
C ILE A 39 -9.25 5.93 14.54
N SER A 40 -10.37 5.21 14.68
CA SER A 40 -10.84 4.69 15.96
C SER A 40 -10.96 3.17 15.88
N SER A 41 -10.47 2.47 16.88
CA SER A 41 -10.52 1.02 16.93
C SER A 41 -11.15 0.53 18.23
N ALA A 42 -12.13 -0.35 18.07
CA ALA A 42 -12.81 -1.09 19.12
C ALA A 42 -13.01 -2.55 18.72
N SER A 43 -12.05 -3.14 18.00
CA SER A 43 -12.08 -4.56 17.63
C SER A 43 -12.07 -5.45 18.87
N ILE A 44 -12.52 -6.70 18.73
CA ILE A 44 -12.54 -7.67 19.84
C ILE A 44 -11.14 -7.85 20.44
N ASP A 45 -10.11 -7.87 19.61
CA ASP A 45 -8.71 -7.99 20.07
C ASP A 45 -8.28 -6.77 20.89
N VAL A 46 -8.66 -5.55 20.47
CA VAL A 46 -8.40 -4.32 21.24
C VAL A 46 -9.17 -4.32 22.54
N ILE A 47 -10.48 -4.64 22.53
CA ILE A 47 -11.32 -4.64 23.75
C ILE A 47 -10.83 -5.68 24.77
N THR A 48 -10.32 -6.83 24.32
CA THR A 48 -9.85 -7.91 25.21
C THR A 48 -8.44 -7.71 25.72
N THR A 49 -7.60 -6.96 25.03
CA THR A 49 -6.16 -6.80 25.36
C THR A 49 -5.75 -5.37 25.68
N ALA A 50 -6.52 -4.38 25.23
CA ALA A 50 -6.25 -2.96 25.46
C ALA A 50 -7.56 -2.16 25.54
N SER A 51 -7.47 -0.88 25.85
CA SER A 51 -8.58 0.07 25.72
C SER A 51 -8.80 0.44 24.26
N PRO A 52 -10.05 0.76 23.84
CA PRO A 52 -10.28 1.38 22.53
C PRO A 52 -9.40 2.63 22.37
N TYR A 53 -8.80 2.78 21.21
CA TYR A 53 -7.92 3.91 20.92
C TYR A 53 -8.44 4.75 19.75
N SER A 54 -7.99 6.00 19.70
CA SER A 54 -8.19 6.93 18.60
C SER A 54 -6.84 7.48 18.18
N GLU A 55 -6.57 7.48 16.89
CA GLU A 55 -5.34 7.93 16.27
C GLU A 55 -5.66 8.85 15.10
N GLU A 56 -4.81 9.84 14.85
CA GLU A 56 -4.88 10.68 13.67
C GLU A 56 -3.60 10.49 12.86
N ARG A 57 -3.77 10.11 11.59
CA ARG A 57 -2.70 10.07 10.62
C ARG A 57 -2.85 11.22 9.64
N THR A 58 -1.85 12.07 9.56
CA THR A 58 -1.76 13.12 8.56
C THR A 58 -0.70 12.78 7.53
N GLN A 59 -1.09 12.73 6.26
CA GLN A 59 -0.18 12.49 5.15
C GLN A 59 -0.18 13.69 4.19
N TRP A 60 1.01 14.08 3.78
CA TRP A 60 1.21 15.07 2.75
C TRP A 60 2.17 14.56 1.70
N SER A 61 1.86 14.81 0.42
CA SER A 61 2.76 14.46 -0.68
C SER A 61 2.85 15.56 -1.71
N VAL A 62 4.01 15.66 -2.34
CA VAL A 62 4.27 16.51 -3.50
C VAL A 62 5.02 15.71 -4.54
N GLY A 63 4.64 15.87 -5.80
CA GLY A 63 5.27 15.15 -6.91
C GLY A 63 5.31 15.99 -8.19
N MET A 64 6.13 15.55 -9.10
CA MET A 64 6.28 16.11 -10.43
C MET A 64 6.38 14.98 -11.45
N ASP A 65 5.61 15.10 -12.52
CA ASP A 65 5.72 14.28 -13.71
C ASP A 65 6.31 15.12 -14.85
N TYR A 66 7.27 14.57 -15.57
CA TYR A 66 7.90 15.18 -16.74
C TYR A 66 7.81 14.24 -17.93
N LEU A 67 7.16 14.69 -19.00
CA LEU A 67 7.00 13.95 -20.24
C LEU A 67 8.01 14.42 -21.29
N ARG A 68 8.78 13.49 -21.84
CA ARG A 68 9.70 13.73 -22.97
C ARG A 68 9.53 12.65 -24.03
N GLY A 69 8.90 13.04 -25.14
CA GLY A 69 8.51 12.06 -26.17
C GLY A 69 7.54 11.04 -25.57
N ASN A 70 7.91 9.78 -25.65
CA ASN A 70 7.13 8.65 -25.12
C ASN A 70 7.62 8.18 -23.72
N THR A 71 8.44 9.01 -23.04
CA THR A 71 8.97 8.71 -21.70
C THR A 71 8.35 9.65 -20.69
N THR A 72 7.73 9.10 -19.66
CA THR A 72 7.28 9.85 -18.46
C THR A 72 8.23 9.55 -17.30
N MET A 73 8.77 10.59 -16.69
CA MET A 73 9.60 10.52 -15.49
C MET A 73 8.83 11.13 -14.34
N SER A 74 8.74 10.43 -13.22
CA SER A 74 8.01 10.87 -12.03
C SER A 74 8.92 10.88 -10.82
N VAL A 75 8.81 11.92 -10.01
CA VAL A 75 9.44 12.00 -8.69
C VAL A 75 8.39 12.45 -7.68
N ALA A 76 8.43 11.90 -6.47
CA ALA A 76 7.54 12.37 -5.40
C ALA A 76 8.22 12.23 -4.03
N TYR A 77 7.79 13.08 -3.12
CA TYR A 77 8.09 13.02 -1.71
C TYR A 77 6.78 12.94 -0.93
N THR A 78 6.70 12.02 0.01
CA THR A 78 5.55 11.83 0.89
C THR A 78 6.03 11.80 2.33
N THR A 79 5.32 12.47 3.21
CA THR A 79 5.48 12.32 4.66
C THR A 79 4.14 11.95 5.28
N SER A 80 4.18 11.07 6.28
CA SER A 80 3.03 10.63 7.07
C SER A 80 3.41 10.67 8.53
N THR A 81 2.58 11.30 9.34
CA THR A 81 2.82 11.50 10.78
C THR A 81 1.62 10.99 11.57
N GLU A 82 1.90 10.18 12.58
CA GLU A 82 0.99 9.68 13.59
C GLU A 82 1.55 10.06 14.99
N SER A 83 0.87 9.70 16.06
CA SER A 83 1.33 10.02 17.43
C SER A 83 2.64 9.30 17.81
N ASP A 84 2.91 8.16 17.18
CA ASP A 84 4.02 7.26 17.49
C ASP A 84 4.68 6.68 16.22
N PHE A 85 4.42 7.27 15.05
CA PHE A 85 5.03 6.84 13.79
C PHE A 85 5.18 8.02 12.83
N ASP A 86 6.41 8.26 12.41
CA ASP A 86 6.73 9.22 11.36
C ASP A 86 7.37 8.50 10.18
N ALA A 87 6.81 8.69 8.97
CA ALA A 87 7.31 8.10 7.74
C ALA A 87 7.67 9.16 6.70
N LYS A 88 8.78 8.97 6.01
CA LYS A 88 9.20 9.78 4.86
C LYS A 88 9.52 8.87 3.70
N THR A 89 8.93 9.15 2.54
CA THR A 89 9.14 8.33 1.35
C THR A 89 9.55 9.18 0.16
N TYR A 90 10.64 8.82 -0.48
CA TYR A 90 11.10 9.37 -1.76
C TYR A 90 10.82 8.33 -2.85
N SER A 91 10.12 8.71 -3.90
CA SER A 91 9.78 7.79 -4.99
C SER A 91 10.19 8.35 -6.36
N PHE A 92 10.65 7.44 -7.21
CA PHE A 92 11.09 7.70 -8.58
C PHE A 92 10.46 6.65 -9.49
N ALA A 93 10.00 7.08 -10.66
CA ALA A 93 9.53 6.15 -11.67
C ALA A 93 9.87 6.66 -13.07
N VAL A 94 10.11 5.72 -13.98
CA VAL A 94 10.24 5.96 -15.41
C VAL A 94 9.31 5.02 -16.14
N SER A 95 8.46 5.57 -16.99
CA SER A 95 7.54 4.82 -17.84
C SER A 95 7.84 5.14 -19.31
N GLN A 96 8.07 4.10 -20.10
CA GLN A 96 8.42 4.21 -21.53
C GLN A 96 7.38 3.50 -22.38
N ASP A 97 6.72 4.25 -23.26
CA ASP A 97 5.86 3.71 -24.30
C ASP A 97 6.68 3.35 -25.54
N MET A 98 6.44 2.17 -26.07
CA MET A 98 7.20 1.56 -27.17
C MET A 98 6.26 0.92 -28.21
N PHE A 99 6.78 0.70 -29.40
CA PHE A 99 6.10 -0.01 -30.49
C PHE A 99 4.75 0.62 -30.87
N GLY A 100 4.70 1.97 -30.97
CA GLY A 100 3.46 2.70 -31.28
C GLY A 100 2.45 2.60 -30.14
N ASP A 101 2.92 2.72 -28.91
CA ASP A 101 2.16 2.71 -27.65
C ASP A 101 1.48 1.35 -27.35
N LEU A 102 1.92 0.28 -28.02
CA LEU A 102 1.42 -1.07 -27.75
C LEU A 102 2.04 -1.70 -26.50
N THR A 103 3.22 -1.24 -26.10
CA THR A 103 3.95 -1.75 -24.93
C THR A 103 4.37 -0.59 -24.05
N THR A 104 4.08 -0.67 -22.75
CA THR A 104 4.57 0.26 -21.74
C THR A 104 5.43 -0.50 -20.73
N LEU A 105 6.70 -0.10 -20.59
CA LEU A 105 7.59 -0.57 -19.53
C LEU A 105 7.69 0.50 -18.45
N THR A 106 7.45 0.13 -17.21
CA THR A 106 7.59 1.01 -16.04
C THR A 106 8.63 0.45 -15.08
N LEU A 107 9.58 1.27 -14.68
CA LEU A 107 10.53 0.98 -13.62
C LEU A 107 10.27 1.97 -12.47
N SER A 108 10.24 1.48 -11.24
CA SER A 108 10.01 2.31 -10.06
C SER A 108 10.97 1.94 -8.92
N TYR A 109 11.32 2.95 -8.15
CA TYR A 109 12.09 2.82 -6.92
C TYR A 109 11.50 3.74 -5.86
N ALA A 110 11.38 3.28 -4.63
CA ALA A 110 11.04 4.12 -3.49
C ALA A 110 11.96 3.79 -2.31
N LEU A 111 12.31 4.84 -1.57
CA LEU A 111 13.09 4.80 -0.34
C LEU A 111 12.23 5.38 0.78
N GLY A 112 11.97 4.59 1.82
CA GLY A 112 11.31 4.98 3.05
C GLY A 112 12.32 5.11 4.18
N ASP A 113 12.15 6.15 5.00
CA ASP A 113 12.90 6.43 6.22
C ASP A 113 11.81 6.69 7.29
N ASP A 114 11.60 5.69 8.14
CA ASP A 114 10.50 5.65 9.09
C ASP A 114 11.05 5.65 10.52
N THR A 115 10.41 6.40 11.40
CA THR A 115 10.71 6.44 12.83
C THR A 115 9.52 5.89 13.61
N VAL A 116 9.77 4.87 14.43
CA VAL A 116 8.78 4.21 15.29
C VAL A 116 8.96 4.70 16.73
N GLY A 117 7.91 5.34 17.25
CA GLY A 117 7.81 5.82 18.62
C GLY A 117 6.91 4.96 19.48
N ARG A 118 6.59 5.48 20.68
CA ARG A 118 5.57 4.96 21.60
C ARG A 118 4.84 6.11 22.28
N SER A 119 3.52 6.05 22.30
CA SER A 119 2.70 7.09 22.93
C SER A 119 2.87 7.15 24.47
N ASP A 120 3.26 6.03 25.11
CA ASP A 120 3.47 5.89 26.54
C ASP A 120 4.94 6.07 26.99
N ASP A 121 5.89 6.17 26.06
CA ASP A 121 7.31 6.37 26.31
C ASP A 121 7.94 7.31 25.27
N PRO A 122 7.99 8.63 25.54
CA PRO A 122 8.56 9.62 24.61
C PRO A 122 10.07 9.47 24.35
N LEU A 123 10.77 8.60 25.08
CA LEU A 123 12.18 8.29 24.85
C LEU A 123 12.38 7.06 23.96
N PHE A 124 11.31 6.36 23.67
CA PHE A 124 11.36 5.23 22.73
C PHE A 124 11.34 5.76 21.31
N GLU A 125 12.46 5.62 20.61
CA GLU A 125 12.63 5.98 19.22
C GLU A 125 13.48 4.91 18.54
N ARG A 126 12.99 4.38 17.40
CA ARG A 126 13.65 3.34 16.61
C ARG A 126 13.45 3.62 15.14
N ASP A 127 14.48 3.39 14.34
CA ASP A 127 14.47 3.59 12.89
C ASP A 127 14.07 2.31 12.17
N ALA A 128 13.36 2.48 11.05
CA ALA A 128 13.06 1.43 10.10
C ALA A 128 13.20 1.97 8.67
N ASP A 129 14.06 1.35 7.90
CA ASP A 129 14.32 1.70 6.50
C ASP A 129 13.56 0.75 5.57
N ARG A 130 13.03 1.31 4.49
CA ARG A 130 12.35 0.55 3.44
C ARG A 130 12.89 0.89 2.07
N GLN A 131 13.15 -0.12 1.26
CA GLN A 131 13.43 0.05 -0.16
C GLN A 131 12.45 -0.78 -0.98
N GLN A 132 11.87 -0.15 -1.99
CA GLN A 132 10.91 -0.81 -2.87
C GLN A 132 11.36 -0.67 -4.32
N TYR A 133 11.42 -1.79 -5.03
CA TYR A 133 11.73 -1.88 -6.44
C TYR A 133 10.52 -2.42 -7.18
N GLY A 134 10.19 -1.83 -8.31
CA GLY A 134 9.06 -2.26 -9.13
C GLY A 134 9.40 -2.30 -10.61
N VAL A 135 8.89 -3.34 -11.28
CA VAL A 135 8.91 -3.49 -12.73
C VAL A 135 7.51 -3.79 -13.19
N GLY A 136 6.99 -2.99 -14.11
CA GLY A 136 5.69 -3.18 -14.74
C GLY A 136 5.81 -3.29 -16.25
N LEU A 137 5.14 -4.26 -16.86
CA LEU A 137 5.04 -4.40 -18.30
C LEU A 137 3.56 -4.49 -18.68
N THR A 138 3.09 -3.50 -19.42
CA THR A 138 1.74 -3.51 -19.99
C THR A 138 1.84 -3.71 -21.50
N GLN A 139 1.07 -4.65 -22.02
CA GLN A 139 1.04 -4.98 -23.45
C GLN A 139 -0.39 -5.01 -23.96
N ILE A 140 -0.65 -4.27 -25.03
CA ILE A 140 -1.86 -4.42 -25.85
C ILE A 140 -1.64 -5.63 -26.75
N LEU A 141 -2.25 -6.77 -26.41
CA LEU A 141 -2.09 -8.02 -27.13
C LEU A 141 -2.98 -8.09 -28.37
N THR A 142 -4.20 -7.55 -28.27
CA THR A 142 -5.15 -7.44 -29.38
C THR A 142 -5.95 -6.16 -29.23
N ARG A 143 -6.83 -5.84 -30.20
CA ARG A 143 -7.75 -4.69 -30.13
C ARG A 143 -8.63 -4.70 -28.87
N ASN A 144 -8.84 -5.87 -28.28
CA ASN A 144 -9.77 -6.06 -27.18
C ASN A 144 -9.10 -6.59 -25.90
N LEU A 145 -7.79 -6.90 -25.94
CA LEU A 145 -7.09 -7.52 -24.81
C LEU A 145 -5.82 -6.76 -24.44
N ILE A 146 -5.77 -6.34 -23.18
CA ILE A 146 -4.58 -5.76 -22.54
C ILE A 146 -4.13 -6.72 -21.44
N ALA A 147 -2.84 -7.00 -21.36
CA ALA A 147 -2.20 -7.73 -20.29
C ALA A 147 -1.20 -6.85 -19.55
N THR A 148 -1.12 -7.00 -18.26
CA THR A 148 -0.12 -6.32 -17.40
C THR A 148 0.55 -7.34 -16.52
N LEU A 149 1.88 -7.31 -16.47
CA LEU A 149 2.72 -8.05 -15.56
C LEU A 149 3.42 -7.05 -14.63
N ASN A 150 3.34 -7.27 -13.32
CA ASN A 150 4.03 -6.47 -12.33
C ASN A 150 4.88 -7.36 -11.42
N TYR A 151 6.10 -6.94 -11.15
CA TYR A 151 6.95 -7.57 -10.16
C TYR A 151 7.46 -6.50 -9.19
N GLN A 152 7.40 -6.78 -7.91
CA GLN A 152 7.78 -5.88 -6.83
C GLN A 152 8.64 -6.61 -5.82
N VAL A 153 9.71 -5.97 -5.38
CA VAL A 153 10.53 -6.38 -4.24
C VAL A 153 10.49 -5.26 -3.21
N VAL A 154 10.28 -5.62 -1.95
CA VAL A 154 10.38 -4.69 -0.82
C VAL A 154 11.38 -5.27 0.17
N THR A 155 12.34 -4.47 0.59
CA THR A 155 13.26 -4.80 1.68
C THR A 155 13.03 -3.82 2.82
N ASP A 156 12.76 -4.36 4.00
CA ASP A 156 12.63 -3.62 5.24
C ASP A 156 13.79 -3.99 6.16
N GLU A 157 14.40 -2.99 6.81
CA GLU A 157 15.50 -3.16 7.78
C GLU A 157 15.28 -2.22 8.97
N GLY A 158 15.61 -2.67 10.18
CA GLY A 158 15.51 -1.89 11.40
C GLY A 158 14.48 -2.43 12.37
N PHE A 159 13.71 -1.57 13.02
CA PHE A 159 12.70 -1.98 14.00
C PHE A 159 11.38 -2.33 13.30
N LEU A 160 11.16 -3.63 13.08
CA LEU A 160 9.98 -4.16 12.40
C LEU A 160 8.94 -4.75 13.37
N ASN A 161 9.12 -4.56 14.66
CA ASN A 161 8.21 -5.04 15.72
C ASN A 161 7.08 -4.04 15.98
N ASN A 162 5.96 -4.54 16.49
CA ASN A 162 4.97 -3.66 17.10
C ASN A 162 5.46 -3.28 18.53
N PRO A 163 5.66 -1.99 18.86
CA PRO A 163 6.24 -1.57 20.13
C PRO A 163 5.32 -1.83 21.34
N TYR A 164 4.04 -2.14 21.12
CA TYR A 164 3.05 -2.38 22.17
C TYR A 164 2.77 -3.86 22.41
N ARG A 165 3.17 -4.74 21.49
CA ARG A 165 2.88 -6.18 21.61
C ARG A 165 3.85 -6.87 22.55
N THR A 166 3.29 -7.71 23.42
CA THR A 166 4.04 -8.56 24.34
C THR A 166 3.54 -9.99 24.27
N VAL A 167 4.44 -10.94 24.49
CA VAL A 167 4.11 -12.36 24.65
C VAL A 167 4.13 -12.73 26.13
N ARG A 168 3.17 -13.54 26.55
CA ARG A 168 3.09 -14.08 27.91
C ARG A 168 3.86 -15.40 27.96
N TYR A 169 4.77 -15.52 28.91
CA TYR A 169 5.50 -16.76 29.17
C TYR A 169 5.35 -17.22 30.63
N ALA A 170 5.57 -18.52 30.87
CA ALA A 170 5.54 -19.08 32.21
C ALA A 170 6.76 -18.61 33.00
N ASP A 171 6.52 -18.00 34.18
CA ASP A 171 7.55 -17.49 35.06
C ASP A 171 7.25 -17.95 36.51
N PRO A 172 7.86 -19.05 36.98
CA PRO A 172 7.63 -19.58 38.31
C PRO A 172 8.22 -18.68 39.42
N THR A 173 9.02 -17.66 39.11
CA THR A 173 9.66 -16.79 40.07
C THR A 173 8.72 -15.70 40.58
N VAL A 174 7.62 -15.45 39.87
CA VAL A 174 6.60 -14.47 40.28
C VAL A 174 5.35 -15.15 40.84
N PRO A 175 4.65 -14.55 41.81
CA PRO A 175 3.47 -15.15 42.47
C PRO A 175 2.33 -15.51 41.50
N ARG A 176 2.18 -14.77 40.41
CA ARG A 176 1.15 -15.03 39.36
C ARG A 176 1.51 -16.15 38.40
N GLY A 177 2.73 -16.70 38.45
CA GLY A 177 3.19 -17.82 37.62
C GLY A 177 3.50 -17.49 36.16
N PHE A 178 3.43 -16.22 35.74
CA PHE A 178 3.74 -15.78 34.39
C PHE A 178 4.24 -14.34 34.35
N SER A 179 5.00 -14.04 33.32
CA SER A 179 5.50 -12.68 32.99
C SER A 179 5.26 -12.36 31.52
N PHE A 180 5.53 -11.10 31.13
CA PHE A 180 5.39 -10.63 29.76
C PHE A 180 6.76 -10.11 29.29
N GLU A 181 7.06 -10.32 28.01
CA GLU A 181 8.21 -9.75 27.33
C GLU A 181 7.78 -9.20 25.95
N PRO A 182 8.50 -8.21 25.40
CA PRO A 182 8.23 -7.70 24.06
C PRO A 182 8.29 -8.81 23.02
N GLU A 183 7.40 -8.77 22.05
CA GLU A 183 7.45 -9.62 20.87
C GLU A 183 8.69 -9.27 20.04
N LEU A 184 9.44 -10.26 19.60
CA LEU A 184 10.68 -10.07 18.84
C LEU A 184 10.57 -10.74 17.47
N TYR A 185 10.63 -9.94 16.43
CA TYR A 185 10.74 -10.38 15.04
C TYR A 185 12.16 -10.11 14.51
N PRO A 186 12.56 -10.75 13.42
CA PRO A 186 13.77 -10.37 12.72
C PRO A 186 13.73 -8.89 12.31
N ASN A 187 14.87 -8.22 12.39
CA ASN A 187 15.03 -6.81 12.01
C ASN A 187 15.26 -6.60 10.51
N THR A 188 15.08 -7.64 9.71
CA THR A 188 15.10 -7.58 8.25
C THR A 188 13.94 -8.40 7.68
N ARG A 189 13.34 -7.90 6.59
CA ARG A 189 12.32 -8.59 5.83
C ARG A 189 12.50 -8.30 4.34
N THR A 190 12.46 -9.32 3.51
CA THR A 190 12.40 -9.17 2.05
C THR A 190 11.13 -9.79 1.53
N SER A 191 10.31 -9.00 0.85
CA SER A 191 9.03 -9.42 0.29
C SER A 191 9.07 -9.36 -1.23
N ASN A 192 8.48 -10.35 -1.88
CA ASN A 192 8.35 -10.43 -3.32
C ASN A 192 6.88 -10.55 -3.71
N ALA A 193 6.46 -9.84 -4.74
CA ALA A 193 5.12 -9.93 -5.28
C ALA A 193 5.12 -9.96 -6.80
N LEU A 194 4.48 -10.97 -7.38
CA LEU A 194 4.26 -11.09 -8.81
C LEU A 194 2.76 -10.99 -9.09
N GLY A 195 2.36 -10.04 -9.94
CA GLY A 195 0.97 -9.81 -10.33
C GLY A 195 0.78 -9.90 -11.83
N VAL A 196 -0.27 -10.58 -12.25
CA VAL A 196 -0.72 -10.64 -13.65
C VAL A 196 -2.15 -10.14 -13.69
N ARG A 197 -2.43 -9.21 -14.61
CA ARG A 197 -3.77 -8.67 -14.86
C ARG A 197 -4.07 -8.76 -16.35
N MET A 198 -5.28 -9.20 -16.69
CA MET A 198 -5.78 -9.22 -18.04
C MET A 198 -7.13 -8.51 -18.10
N LYS A 199 -7.30 -7.62 -19.04
CA LYS A 199 -8.55 -6.90 -19.28
C LYS A 199 -9.01 -7.11 -20.70
N TYR A 200 -10.21 -7.67 -20.85
CA TYR A 200 -10.82 -7.98 -22.13
C TYR A 200 -12.07 -7.13 -22.37
N PHE A 201 -12.09 -6.43 -23.48
CA PHE A 201 -13.23 -5.64 -23.91
C PHE A 201 -14.19 -6.51 -24.74
N LEU A 202 -15.43 -6.63 -24.26
CA LEU A 202 -16.49 -7.42 -24.86
C LEU A 202 -17.25 -6.64 -25.97
N PRO A 203 -17.79 -7.31 -27.00
CA PRO A 203 -18.43 -6.66 -28.15
C PRO A 203 -19.59 -5.71 -27.81
N TYR A 204 -20.28 -5.95 -26.67
CA TYR A 204 -21.40 -5.15 -26.17
C TYR A 204 -20.97 -4.05 -25.17
N ARG A 205 -19.77 -3.53 -25.33
CA ARG A 205 -19.20 -2.43 -24.54
C ARG A 205 -18.95 -2.74 -23.06
N ALA A 206 -18.99 -4.01 -22.67
CA ALA A 206 -18.60 -4.42 -21.34
C ALA A 206 -17.09 -4.72 -21.26
N ALA A 207 -16.54 -4.80 -20.06
CA ALA A 207 -15.18 -5.22 -19.82
C ALA A 207 -15.13 -6.32 -18.75
N LEU A 208 -14.33 -7.35 -19.01
CA LEU A 208 -13.99 -8.39 -18.06
C LEU A 208 -12.53 -8.19 -17.66
N GLU A 209 -12.24 -8.18 -16.35
CA GLU A 209 -10.89 -8.10 -15.83
C GLU A 209 -10.64 -9.31 -14.92
N ALA A 210 -9.52 -9.97 -15.11
CA ALA A 210 -9.02 -11.02 -14.24
C ALA A 210 -7.63 -10.60 -13.72
N GLU A 211 -7.39 -10.83 -12.43
CA GLU A 211 -6.13 -10.52 -11.77
C GLU A 211 -5.73 -11.67 -10.86
N TYR A 212 -4.43 -11.99 -10.86
CA TYR A 212 -3.82 -12.91 -9.92
C TYR A 212 -2.54 -12.29 -9.37
N ARG A 213 -2.33 -12.39 -8.05
CA ARG A 213 -1.13 -11.94 -7.36
C ARG A 213 -0.62 -13.05 -6.45
N TYR A 214 0.65 -13.37 -6.59
CA TYR A 214 1.42 -14.22 -5.68
C TYR A 214 2.34 -13.33 -4.86
N PHE A 215 2.42 -13.60 -3.56
CA PHE A 215 3.29 -12.91 -2.61
C PHE A 215 4.05 -13.94 -1.79
N THR A 216 5.32 -13.66 -1.50
CA THR A 216 6.13 -14.41 -0.53
C THR A 216 7.14 -13.49 0.14
N ASP A 217 7.55 -13.83 1.35
CA ASP A 217 8.57 -13.10 2.09
C ASP A 217 9.50 -14.00 2.89
N THR A 218 10.52 -13.39 3.51
CA THR A 218 11.52 -14.08 4.35
C THR A 218 11.01 -14.44 5.76
N TRP A 219 9.77 -14.11 6.09
CA TRP A 219 9.10 -14.53 7.31
C TRP A 219 8.16 -15.72 7.07
N ASP A 220 8.38 -16.46 5.97
CA ASP A 220 7.64 -17.65 5.53
C ASP A 220 6.14 -17.38 5.28
N ILE A 221 5.77 -16.14 4.97
CA ILE A 221 4.42 -15.80 4.55
C ILE A 221 4.31 -16.00 3.04
N GLU A 222 3.34 -16.81 2.62
CA GLU A 222 2.92 -16.96 1.24
C GLU A 222 1.47 -16.56 1.10
N ALA A 223 1.12 -15.81 0.05
CA ALA A 223 -0.25 -15.41 -0.18
C ALA A 223 -0.64 -15.44 -1.65
N HIS A 224 -1.85 -15.91 -1.90
CA HIS A 224 -2.48 -15.96 -3.22
C HIS A 224 -3.71 -15.06 -3.22
N THR A 225 -3.78 -14.14 -4.17
CA THR A 225 -4.95 -13.31 -4.37
C THR A 225 -5.43 -13.42 -5.80
N ALA A 226 -6.66 -13.83 -6.01
CA ALA A 226 -7.30 -13.87 -7.31
C ALA A 226 -8.53 -12.95 -7.31
N SER A 227 -8.77 -12.21 -8.38
CA SER A 227 -9.99 -11.44 -8.54
C SER A 227 -10.52 -11.48 -9.97
N ILE A 228 -11.83 -11.39 -10.08
CA ILE A 228 -12.54 -11.21 -11.34
C ILE A 228 -13.49 -10.02 -11.20
N SER A 229 -13.51 -9.16 -12.22
CA SER A 229 -14.36 -7.97 -12.24
C SER A 229 -15.05 -7.86 -13.59
N TYR A 230 -16.34 -7.52 -13.56
CA TYR A 230 -17.15 -7.28 -14.74
C TYR A 230 -17.72 -5.87 -14.68
N THR A 231 -17.50 -5.10 -15.73
CA THR A 231 -17.99 -3.72 -15.85
C THR A 231 -18.92 -3.60 -17.05
N GLN A 232 -20.13 -3.10 -16.83
CA GLN A 232 -21.16 -2.91 -17.86
C GLN A 232 -21.67 -1.47 -17.83
N PRO A 233 -21.46 -0.67 -18.88
CA PRO A 233 -22.20 0.56 -19.12
C PRO A 233 -23.65 0.27 -19.49
N TRP A 234 -24.58 1.03 -18.89
CA TRP A 234 -26.01 0.96 -19.22
C TRP A 234 -26.62 2.36 -19.16
N GLY A 235 -26.89 2.96 -20.32
CA GLY A 235 -27.30 4.36 -20.40
C GLY A 235 -26.22 5.27 -19.81
N ASP A 236 -26.62 6.11 -18.86
CA ASP A 236 -25.73 7.03 -18.14
C ASP A 236 -25.04 6.39 -16.92
N PHE A 237 -25.33 5.12 -16.63
CA PHE A 237 -24.78 4.40 -15.51
C PHE A 237 -23.67 3.44 -15.93
N VAL A 238 -22.73 3.19 -15.02
CA VAL A 238 -21.72 2.15 -15.16
C VAL A 238 -21.80 1.24 -13.92
N PHE A 239 -22.11 -0.03 -14.14
CA PHE A 239 -22.15 -1.04 -13.09
C PHE A 239 -20.86 -1.85 -13.11
N THR A 240 -20.27 -2.04 -11.94
CA THR A 240 -19.10 -2.90 -11.75
C THR A 240 -19.35 -3.87 -10.63
N GLY A 241 -19.24 -5.16 -10.92
CA GLY A 241 -19.20 -6.25 -9.93
C GLY A 241 -17.78 -6.79 -9.84
N LYS A 242 -17.25 -6.94 -8.63
CA LYS A 242 -15.93 -7.54 -8.38
C LYS A 242 -16.04 -8.61 -7.32
N TYR A 243 -15.46 -9.77 -7.61
CA TYR A 243 -15.23 -10.85 -6.63
C TYR A 243 -13.73 -10.98 -6.42
N ARG A 244 -13.31 -11.16 -5.16
CA ARG A 244 -11.91 -11.36 -4.75
C ARG A 244 -11.83 -12.52 -3.79
N TYR A 245 -10.90 -13.42 -4.06
CA TYR A 245 -10.48 -14.50 -3.19
C TYR A 245 -9.05 -14.23 -2.72
N HIS A 246 -8.79 -14.47 -1.44
CA HIS A 246 -7.47 -14.33 -0.84
C HIS A 246 -7.24 -15.50 0.09
N ASP A 247 -6.05 -16.10 -0.02
CA ASP A 247 -5.57 -17.17 0.83
C ASP A 247 -4.13 -16.85 1.24
N GLN A 248 -3.80 -17.08 2.49
CA GLN A 248 -2.49 -16.76 3.06
C GLN A 248 -2.10 -17.84 4.07
N THR A 249 -0.83 -18.27 4.00
CA THR A 249 -0.16 -19.06 5.04
C THR A 249 0.42 -18.12 6.09
N GLY A 250 0.55 -18.59 7.33
CA GLY A 250 1.15 -17.78 8.42
C GLY A 250 0.81 -18.33 9.77
#